data_d636a9ba77d6455db89ae49daf2c4806
#
_entry.id   d636a9ba77d6455db89ae49daf2c4806
#
_cell.length_a   1.000
_cell.length_b   1.000
_cell.length_c   1.000
_cell.angle_alpha   90.00
_cell.angle_beta   90.00
_cell.angle_gamma   90.00
#
_symmetry.space_group_name_H-M   'P 1'
#
loop_
_entity.id
_entity.type
_entity.pdbx_description
1 polymer ?
#
loop_
_entity_poly.entity_id
_entity_poly.type
_entity_poly.pdbx_seq_one_letter_code
_entity_poly.pdbx_strand_id
1 'polypeptide(L)'
;MRKLFLLFAVAVAVASCIGDEELQFSPQIYSSHFYVNPVFDGDSVVWAKDTLNLFYDAEDNSYEMDTIYLGDTVVFAATFYTYTSNIVAVELKWEKDFMELWYPLTESITNVLTDQSDLNAGKLYFETGYNRVTFPIYFTPMVRGGMTLKMTVQSDSEYSTSSVLLYIPAIEEPAKKEE
;
A
#
# COMPACT_ATOMS: atom_id res chain seq x y z
N MET A 1 30.76 52.72 -4.94
CA MET A 1 29.44 52.43 -5.56
C MET A 1 29.47 51.26 -6.55
N ARG A 2 30.43 51.12 -7.45
CA ARG A 2 30.52 50.03 -8.43
C ARG A 2 30.59 48.59 -7.79
N LYS A 3 31.29 48.46 -6.64
CA LYS A 3 31.42 47.16 -5.94
C LYS A 3 30.15 46.72 -5.19
N LEU A 4 29.31 47.69 -4.80
CA LEU A 4 28.05 47.40 -4.11
C LEU A 4 26.98 46.90 -5.14
N PHE A 5 27.01 47.40 -6.36
CA PHE A 5 26.12 46.98 -7.42
C PHE A 5 26.40 45.55 -7.90
N LEU A 6 27.69 45.15 -7.92
CA LEU A 6 28.09 43.80 -8.27
C LEU A 6 27.66 42.77 -7.23
N LEU A 7 27.73 43.11 -5.95
CA LEU A 7 27.28 42.27 -4.84
C LEU A 7 25.76 42.07 -4.84
N PHE A 8 25.02 43.13 -5.20
CA PHE A 8 23.54 43.04 -5.34
C PHE A 8 23.11 42.22 -6.53
N ALA A 9 23.81 42.33 -7.68
CA ALA A 9 23.55 41.55 -8.87
C ALA A 9 23.83 40.04 -8.65
N VAL A 10 24.86 39.68 -7.91
CA VAL A 10 25.17 38.28 -7.53
C VAL A 10 24.13 37.73 -6.54
N ALA A 11 23.68 38.53 -5.56
CA ALA A 11 22.64 38.12 -4.63
C ALA A 11 21.28 37.86 -5.32
N VAL A 12 20.92 38.68 -6.30
CA VAL A 12 19.68 38.50 -7.10
C VAL A 12 19.80 37.26 -8.03
N ALA A 13 20.98 37.01 -8.59
CA ALA A 13 21.19 35.82 -9.45
C ALA A 13 21.16 34.51 -8.65
N VAL A 14 21.61 34.51 -7.38
CA VAL A 14 21.52 33.34 -6.51
C VAL A 14 20.09 33.12 -6.00
N ALA A 15 19.33 34.21 -5.76
CA ALA A 15 17.92 34.09 -5.37
C ALA A 15 16.99 33.64 -6.50
N SER A 16 17.35 33.88 -7.77
CA SER A 16 16.57 33.42 -8.93
C SER A 16 16.84 31.96 -9.32
N CYS A 17 17.82 31.30 -8.71
CA CYS A 17 18.11 29.89 -8.92
C CYS A 17 17.45 28.95 -7.87
N ILE A 18 16.72 29.51 -6.91
CA ILE A 18 15.75 28.73 -6.14
C ILE A 18 14.48 28.74 -7.00
N GLY A 19 14.49 27.96 -8.06
CA GLY A 19 13.25 27.58 -8.71
C GLY A 19 12.37 26.92 -7.65
N ASP A 20 11.07 27.19 -7.69
CA ASP A 20 10.06 26.38 -7.02
C ASP A 20 10.12 24.97 -7.62
N GLU A 21 11.19 24.22 -7.31
CA GLU A 21 11.16 22.78 -7.45
C GLU A 21 10.16 22.33 -6.38
N GLU A 22 8.91 22.18 -6.77
CA GLU A 22 7.92 21.47 -5.96
C GLU A 22 8.58 20.16 -5.56
N LEU A 23 8.82 19.99 -4.27
CA LEU A 23 9.41 18.77 -3.73
C LEU A 23 8.49 17.62 -4.13
N GLN A 24 8.86 16.92 -5.19
CA GLN A 24 8.11 15.76 -5.66
C GLN A 24 8.54 14.55 -4.83
N PHE A 25 7.58 14.00 -4.12
CA PHE A 25 7.77 12.80 -3.34
C PHE A 25 7.21 11.60 -4.09
N SER A 26 7.92 10.47 -4.02
CA SER A 26 7.37 9.20 -4.48
C SER A 26 6.07 8.89 -3.74
N PRO A 27 5.08 8.27 -4.41
CA PRO A 27 3.88 7.80 -3.74
C PRO A 27 4.23 6.83 -2.60
N GLN A 28 3.36 6.72 -1.63
CA GLN A 28 3.60 5.91 -0.43
C GLN A 28 2.50 4.87 -0.27
N ILE A 29 2.88 3.74 0.31
CA ILE A 29 1.96 2.66 0.70
C ILE A 29 2.12 2.45 2.20
N TYR A 30 1.01 2.50 2.91
CA TYR A 30 0.96 2.24 4.33
C TYR A 30 -0.07 1.16 4.63
N SER A 31 0.33 0.17 5.41
CA SER A 31 -0.54 -0.94 5.85
C SER A 31 -0.56 -0.97 7.38
N SER A 32 -1.73 -1.19 7.95
CA SER A 32 -1.89 -1.19 9.40
C SER A 32 -2.95 -2.18 9.86
N HIS A 33 -2.86 -2.57 11.14
CA HIS A 33 -3.89 -3.35 11.81
C HIS A 33 -4.17 -4.69 11.14
N PHE A 34 -3.18 -5.59 11.15
CA PHE A 34 -3.33 -6.95 10.63
C PHE A 34 -4.02 -7.83 11.69
N TYR A 35 -5.24 -8.23 11.40
CA TYR A 35 -6.06 -9.09 12.26
C TYR A 35 -6.31 -10.44 11.61
N VAL A 36 -6.25 -11.50 12.43
CA VAL A 36 -6.59 -12.88 12.01
C VAL A 36 -8.02 -13.19 12.45
N ASN A 37 -8.85 -13.63 11.50
CA ASN A 37 -10.25 -13.99 11.70
C ASN A 37 -11.03 -12.95 12.53
N PRO A 38 -11.02 -11.66 12.11
CA PRO A 38 -11.68 -10.62 12.87
C PRO A 38 -13.20 -10.74 12.83
N VAL A 39 -13.84 -10.36 13.94
CA VAL A 39 -15.29 -10.14 14.02
C VAL A 39 -15.52 -8.65 14.07
N PHE A 40 -16.40 -8.15 13.21
CA PHE A 40 -16.73 -6.75 13.08
C PHE A 40 -18.09 -6.43 13.72
N ASP A 41 -18.19 -5.23 14.30
CA ASP A 41 -19.45 -4.55 14.61
C ASP A 41 -19.41 -3.19 13.88
N GLY A 42 -20.16 -3.10 12.79
CA GLY A 42 -19.98 -2.02 11.81
C GLY A 42 -18.57 -2.02 11.24
N ASP A 43 -17.87 -0.89 11.32
CA ASP A 43 -16.50 -0.73 10.82
C ASP A 43 -15.42 -1.05 11.89
N SER A 44 -15.83 -1.46 13.09
CA SER A 44 -14.92 -1.71 14.22
C SER A 44 -14.66 -3.19 14.41
N VAL A 45 -13.39 -3.57 14.59
CA VAL A 45 -13.02 -4.91 15.02
C VAL A 45 -13.30 -5.05 16.52
N VAL A 46 -14.28 -5.89 16.87
CA VAL A 46 -14.63 -6.17 18.28
C VAL A 46 -13.91 -7.38 18.84
N TRP A 47 -13.44 -8.26 17.98
CA TRP A 47 -12.63 -9.42 18.35
C TRP A 47 -11.79 -9.87 17.16
N ALA A 48 -10.62 -10.44 17.43
CA ALA A 48 -9.79 -11.12 16.44
C ALA A 48 -9.10 -12.33 17.12
N LYS A 49 -8.83 -13.39 16.35
CA LYS A 49 -8.07 -14.55 16.82
C LYS A 49 -6.66 -14.14 17.23
N ASP A 50 -6.05 -13.26 16.45
CA ASP A 50 -4.70 -12.74 16.68
C ASP A 50 -4.52 -11.38 15.99
N THR A 51 -3.42 -10.70 16.38
CA THR A 51 -2.90 -9.50 15.70
C THR A 51 -1.48 -9.78 15.27
N LEU A 52 -1.19 -9.60 13.99
CA LEU A 52 0.09 -9.97 13.39
C LEU A 52 1.05 -8.77 13.37
N ASN A 53 2.33 -9.06 13.56
CA ASN A 53 3.41 -8.10 13.39
C ASN A 53 3.98 -8.16 11.98
N LEU A 54 4.56 -7.04 11.55
CA LEU A 54 5.34 -6.93 10.33
C LEU A 54 6.80 -6.65 10.68
N PHE A 55 7.71 -7.37 10.05
CA PHE A 55 9.15 -7.19 10.14
C PHE A 55 9.66 -6.63 8.83
N TYR A 56 10.24 -5.43 8.87
CA TYR A 56 10.77 -4.77 7.68
C TYR A 56 12.17 -5.27 7.35
N ASP A 57 12.36 -5.69 6.12
CA ASP A 57 13.65 -5.98 5.52
C ASP A 57 14.08 -4.82 4.62
N ALA A 58 15.15 -4.13 5.02
CA ALA A 58 15.68 -2.99 4.29
C ALA A 58 16.48 -3.37 3.04
N GLU A 59 16.98 -4.61 2.96
CA GLU A 59 17.75 -5.08 1.80
C GLU A 59 16.84 -5.26 0.58
N ASP A 60 15.66 -5.85 0.80
CA ASP A 60 14.68 -6.15 -0.26
C ASP A 60 13.53 -5.14 -0.35
N ASN A 61 13.50 -4.13 0.53
CA ASN A 61 12.36 -3.21 0.68
C ASN A 61 11.02 -3.96 0.81
N SER A 62 11.01 -4.94 1.67
CA SER A 62 9.90 -5.86 1.87
C SER A 62 9.49 -5.96 3.33
N TYR A 63 8.32 -6.52 3.56
CA TYR A 63 7.85 -6.85 4.90
C TYR A 63 7.59 -8.36 4.98
N GLU A 64 8.01 -8.98 6.06
CA GLU A 64 7.61 -10.33 6.45
C GLU A 64 6.62 -10.23 7.59
N MET A 65 5.55 -11.00 7.54
CA MET A 65 4.58 -11.05 8.63
C MET A 65 4.77 -12.31 9.48
N ASP A 66 4.20 -12.29 10.69
CA ASP A 66 4.11 -13.48 11.52
C ASP A 66 3.47 -14.64 10.74
N THR A 67 3.88 -15.87 11.08
CA THR A 67 3.32 -17.08 10.47
C THR A 67 1.83 -17.23 10.78
N ILE A 68 1.04 -17.53 9.77
CA ILE A 68 -0.41 -17.77 9.87
C ILE A 68 -0.75 -19.23 9.58
N TYR A 69 -1.98 -19.65 9.91
CA TYR A 69 -2.45 -21.00 9.62
C TYR A 69 -3.28 -21.06 8.35
N LEU A 70 -3.25 -22.22 7.68
CA LEU A 70 -4.11 -22.47 6.53
C LEU A 70 -5.58 -22.29 6.89
N GLY A 71 -6.33 -21.59 6.04
CA GLY A 71 -7.75 -21.30 6.25
C GLY A 71 -8.03 -20.12 7.19
N ASP A 72 -7.02 -19.54 7.86
CA ASP A 72 -7.20 -18.29 8.57
C ASP A 72 -7.36 -17.15 7.56
N THR A 73 -8.31 -16.25 7.81
CA THR A 73 -8.47 -15.04 7.04
C THR A 73 -7.78 -13.88 7.74
N VAL A 74 -6.88 -13.24 7.04
CA VAL A 74 -6.22 -12.02 7.52
C VAL A 74 -6.84 -10.81 6.86
N VAL A 75 -7.07 -9.75 7.64
CA VAL A 75 -7.51 -8.45 7.12
C VAL A 75 -6.56 -7.36 7.59
N PHE A 76 -6.30 -6.40 6.72
CA PHE A 76 -5.57 -5.18 7.04
C PHE A 76 -6.08 -4.02 6.20
N ALA A 77 -5.89 -2.78 6.68
CA ALA A 77 -6.17 -1.58 5.90
C ALA A 77 -4.93 -1.17 5.10
N ALA A 78 -5.06 -1.07 3.79
CA ALA A 78 -4.05 -0.52 2.90
C ALA A 78 -4.39 0.92 2.52
N THR A 79 -3.46 1.84 2.73
CA THR A 79 -3.55 3.24 2.32
C THR A 79 -2.49 3.54 1.28
N PHE A 80 -2.93 4.01 0.14
CA PHE A 80 -2.10 4.50 -0.96
C PHE A 80 -2.23 6.01 -1.01
N TYR A 81 -1.13 6.75 -1.03
CA TYR A 81 -1.21 8.21 -1.04
C TYR A 81 -0.02 8.87 -1.73
N THR A 82 -0.24 10.09 -2.17
CA THR A 82 0.75 11.00 -2.74
C THR A 82 0.67 12.34 -2.01
N TYR A 83 1.76 13.10 -2.00
CA TYR A 83 1.79 14.40 -1.32
C TYR A 83 1.29 15.54 -2.21
N THR A 84 1.79 15.61 -3.44
CA THR A 84 1.60 16.76 -4.36
C THR A 84 1.02 16.36 -5.71
N SER A 85 0.83 15.08 -5.97
CA SER A 85 0.38 14.51 -7.24
C SER A 85 -0.90 13.72 -7.06
N ASN A 86 -1.49 13.25 -8.16
CA ASN A 86 -2.66 12.37 -8.12
C ASN A 86 -2.24 10.90 -8.21
N ILE A 87 -3.01 10.02 -7.58
CA ILE A 87 -2.92 8.59 -7.81
C ILE A 87 -3.53 8.30 -9.19
N VAL A 88 -2.77 7.62 -10.05
CA VAL A 88 -3.22 7.16 -11.36
C VAL A 88 -3.66 5.70 -11.30
N ALA A 89 -2.90 4.86 -10.57
CA ALA A 89 -3.23 3.45 -10.45
C ALA A 89 -2.77 2.85 -9.11
N VAL A 90 -3.50 1.82 -8.69
CA VAL A 90 -3.07 0.85 -7.66
C VAL A 90 -3.11 -0.54 -8.27
N GLU A 91 -2.05 -1.31 -8.09
CA GLU A 91 -1.99 -2.69 -8.54
C GLU A 91 -1.69 -3.62 -7.36
N LEU A 92 -2.48 -4.69 -7.24
CA LEU A 92 -2.30 -5.79 -6.31
C LEU A 92 -1.91 -7.03 -7.08
N LYS A 93 -0.75 -7.61 -6.81
CA LYS A 93 -0.29 -8.86 -7.42
C LYS A 93 -0.09 -9.90 -6.34
N TRP A 94 -0.70 -11.07 -6.52
CA TRP A 94 -0.59 -12.21 -5.63
C TRP A 94 -0.60 -13.52 -6.41
N GLU A 95 -0.17 -14.59 -5.76
CA GLU A 95 -0.15 -15.95 -6.30
C GLU A 95 -1.52 -16.59 -6.10
N LYS A 96 -2.38 -16.51 -7.12
CA LYS A 96 -3.81 -16.92 -7.07
C LYS A 96 -4.03 -18.39 -6.74
N ASP A 97 -3.07 -19.25 -7.07
CA ASP A 97 -3.14 -20.68 -6.75
C ASP A 97 -2.79 -20.98 -5.29
N PHE A 98 -2.17 -20.03 -4.59
CA PHE A 98 -1.65 -20.18 -3.24
C PHE A 98 -2.44 -19.39 -2.21
N MET A 99 -3.09 -18.31 -2.63
CA MET A 99 -3.77 -17.38 -1.75
C MET A 99 -5.05 -16.83 -2.42
N GLU A 100 -6.16 -16.95 -1.71
CA GLU A 100 -7.37 -16.21 -2.05
C GLU A 100 -7.25 -14.78 -1.51
N LEU A 101 -7.55 -13.79 -2.34
CA LEU A 101 -7.48 -12.38 -1.98
C LEU A 101 -8.73 -11.65 -2.46
N TRP A 102 -9.32 -10.81 -1.60
CA TRP A 102 -10.40 -9.89 -1.97
C TRP A 102 -10.26 -8.55 -1.23
N TYR A 103 -10.82 -7.51 -1.80
CA TYR A 103 -10.77 -6.15 -1.27
C TYR A 103 -12.09 -5.44 -1.60
N PRO A 104 -13.03 -5.41 -0.65
CA PRO A 104 -14.29 -4.71 -0.84
C PRO A 104 -14.03 -3.20 -0.96
N LEU A 105 -14.46 -2.63 -2.07
CA LEU A 105 -14.37 -1.20 -2.31
C LEU A 105 -15.68 -0.51 -1.92
N THR A 106 -15.57 0.63 -1.26
CA THR A 106 -16.72 1.48 -0.98
C THR A 106 -17.24 2.12 -2.27
N GLU A 107 -18.51 2.54 -2.28
CA GLU A 107 -19.11 3.24 -3.42
C GLU A 107 -18.31 4.50 -3.79
N SER A 108 -17.76 5.22 -2.80
CA SER A 108 -16.91 6.38 -3.04
C SER A 108 -15.64 6.06 -3.84
N ILE A 109 -15.07 4.87 -3.67
CA ILE A 109 -13.90 4.41 -4.43
C ILE A 109 -14.31 3.91 -5.81
N THR A 110 -15.37 3.08 -5.89
CA THR A 110 -15.85 2.56 -7.17
C THR A 110 -16.28 3.63 -8.14
N ASN A 111 -16.87 4.72 -7.67
CA ASN A 111 -17.33 5.84 -8.50
C ASN A 111 -16.19 6.68 -9.11
N VAL A 112 -14.95 6.50 -8.66
CA VAL A 112 -13.77 7.22 -9.16
C VAL A 112 -12.80 6.31 -9.92
N LEU A 113 -13.18 5.06 -10.13
CA LEU A 113 -12.44 4.15 -10.99
C LEU A 113 -12.81 4.39 -12.46
N THR A 114 -11.79 4.32 -13.32
CA THR A 114 -12.01 4.35 -14.76
C THR A 114 -12.45 3.00 -15.30
N ASP A 115 -13.03 2.97 -16.52
CA ASP A 115 -13.43 1.76 -17.22
C ASP A 115 -12.25 0.82 -17.55
N GLN A 116 -11.01 1.27 -17.39
CA GLN A 116 -9.81 0.46 -17.58
C GLN A 116 -9.49 -0.43 -16.39
N SER A 117 -10.17 -0.24 -15.25
CA SER A 117 -9.95 -1.02 -14.04
C SER A 117 -10.39 -2.48 -14.23
N ASP A 118 -9.55 -3.40 -13.77
CA ASP A 118 -9.82 -4.84 -13.71
C ASP A 118 -9.63 -5.33 -12.27
N LEU A 119 -10.73 -5.36 -11.52
CA LEU A 119 -10.70 -5.76 -10.11
C LEU A 119 -10.28 -7.22 -9.93
N ASN A 120 -10.62 -8.11 -10.90
CA ASN A 120 -10.22 -9.50 -10.83
C ASN A 120 -8.70 -9.69 -11.07
N ALA A 121 -8.10 -8.78 -11.83
CA ALA A 121 -6.65 -8.76 -12.03
C ALA A 121 -5.90 -7.93 -10.97
N GLY A 122 -6.60 -7.31 -10.01
CA GLY A 122 -6.00 -6.44 -9.01
C GLY A 122 -5.56 -5.09 -9.54
N LYS A 123 -6.18 -4.58 -10.62
CA LYS A 123 -5.80 -3.32 -11.26
C LYS A 123 -6.89 -2.27 -11.11
N LEU A 124 -6.58 -1.21 -10.37
CA LEU A 124 -7.46 -0.08 -10.12
C LEU A 124 -6.87 1.16 -10.77
N TYR A 125 -7.54 1.74 -11.76
CA TYR A 125 -7.17 3.00 -12.40
C TYR A 125 -8.14 4.08 -11.96
N PHE A 126 -7.61 5.23 -11.54
CA PHE A 126 -8.38 6.31 -10.94
C PHE A 126 -8.53 7.48 -11.90
N GLU A 127 -9.66 8.18 -11.79
CA GLU A 127 -9.81 9.51 -12.38
C GLU A 127 -8.88 10.51 -11.67
N THR A 128 -8.59 11.63 -12.35
CA THR A 128 -7.71 12.68 -11.80
C THR A 128 -8.35 13.38 -10.59
N GLY A 129 -7.52 13.82 -9.65
CA GLY A 129 -7.95 14.61 -8.49
C GLY A 129 -7.93 13.85 -7.16
N TYR A 130 -7.44 12.61 -7.15
CA TYR A 130 -7.35 11.81 -5.93
C TYR A 130 -5.89 11.59 -5.55
N ASN A 131 -5.54 12.01 -4.34
CA ASN A 131 -4.20 11.83 -3.79
C ASN A 131 -4.12 10.81 -2.66
N ARG A 132 -5.26 10.24 -2.26
CA ARG A 132 -5.31 9.22 -1.21
C ARG A 132 -6.48 8.27 -1.42
N VAL A 133 -6.21 6.96 -1.27
CA VAL A 133 -7.20 5.90 -1.30
C VAL A 133 -6.89 4.91 -0.17
N THR A 134 -7.92 4.50 0.57
CA THR A 134 -7.79 3.51 1.66
C THR A 134 -8.90 2.48 1.54
N PHE A 135 -8.54 1.20 1.56
CA PHE A 135 -9.51 0.11 1.57
C PHE A 135 -8.96 -1.11 2.31
N PRO A 136 -9.84 -1.97 2.86
CA PRO A 136 -9.40 -3.20 3.48
C PRO A 136 -9.02 -4.23 2.41
N ILE A 137 -7.96 -4.98 2.71
CA ILE A 137 -7.54 -6.15 1.96
C ILE A 137 -7.69 -7.37 2.86
N TYR A 138 -8.34 -8.39 2.34
CA TYR A 138 -8.52 -9.69 2.97
C TYR A 138 -7.76 -10.73 2.18
N PHE A 139 -7.12 -11.65 2.85
CA PHE A 139 -6.53 -12.81 2.20
C PHE A 139 -6.60 -14.06 3.08
N THR A 140 -6.65 -15.22 2.41
CA THR A 140 -6.66 -16.54 3.05
C THR A 140 -5.62 -17.42 2.36
N PRO A 141 -4.60 -17.93 3.08
CA PRO A 141 -3.65 -18.89 2.52
C PRO A 141 -4.32 -20.22 2.25
N MET A 142 -4.09 -20.78 1.06
CA MET A 142 -4.66 -22.06 0.62
C MET A 142 -3.64 -23.19 0.62
N VAL A 143 -2.36 -22.88 0.62
CA VAL A 143 -1.26 -23.85 0.61
C VAL A 143 -0.21 -23.50 1.66
N ARG A 144 0.56 -24.50 2.08
CA ARG A 144 1.72 -24.29 2.97
C ARG A 144 2.87 -23.64 2.21
N GLY A 145 3.65 -22.85 2.92
CA GLY A 145 4.87 -22.22 2.41
C GLY A 145 4.82 -20.72 2.45
N GLY A 146 5.79 -20.10 1.82
CA GLY A 146 5.82 -18.65 1.64
C GLY A 146 5.03 -18.25 0.40
N MET A 147 4.23 -17.23 0.52
CA MET A 147 3.54 -16.58 -0.60
C MET A 147 3.77 -15.08 -0.55
N THR A 148 3.45 -14.38 -1.62
CA THR A 148 3.72 -12.95 -1.73
C THR A 148 2.47 -12.17 -2.14
N LEU A 149 2.33 -10.98 -1.54
CA LEU A 149 1.44 -9.92 -1.99
C LEU A 149 2.27 -8.69 -2.31
N LYS A 150 2.31 -8.30 -3.58
CA LYS A 150 2.94 -7.05 -4.01
C LYS A 150 1.86 -6.00 -4.22
N MET A 151 2.00 -4.90 -3.53
CA MET A 151 1.18 -3.70 -3.70
C MET A 151 2.01 -2.64 -4.43
N THR A 152 1.44 -2.02 -5.45
CA THR A 152 2.10 -0.95 -6.22
C THR A 152 1.14 0.23 -6.34
N VAL A 153 1.64 1.44 -6.14
CA VAL A 153 0.92 2.69 -6.41
C VAL A 153 1.67 3.49 -7.46
N GLN A 154 0.92 4.05 -8.41
CA GLN A 154 1.42 4.95 -9.45
C GLN A 154 0.78 6.32 -9.30
N SER A 155 1.57 7.36 -9.53
CA SER A 155 1.13 8.75 -9.55
C SER A 155 1.46 9.42 -10.89
N ASP A 156 0.91 10.59 -11.10
CA ASP A 156 1.19 11.45 -12.28
C ASP A 156 2.43 12.33 -12.10
N SER A 157 3.24 12.10 -11.04
CA SER A 157 4.49 12.82 -10.81
C SER A 157 5.68 12.21 -11.55
N GLU A 158 6.82 12.93 -11.59
CA GLU A 158 8.08 12.43 -12.12
C GLU A 158 8.56 11.16 -11.38
N TYR A 159 8.43 11.13 -10.04
CA TYR A 159 8.68 9.94 -9.21
C TYR A 159 7.41 9.10 -9.10
N SER A 160 7.04 8.45 -10.19
CA SER A 160 5.67 7.99 -10.44
C SER A 160 5.27 6.71 -9.73
N THR A 161 6.19 5.93 -9.14
CA THR A 161 5.85 4.57 -8.69
C THR A 161 6.54 4.20 -7.39
N SER A 162 5.77 3.58 -6.49
CA SER A 162 6.30 2.86 -5.31
C SER A 162 5.68 1.48 -5.20
N SER A 163 6.44 0.54 -4.66
CA SER A 163 5.95 -0.83 -4.41
C SER A 163 6.37 -1.30 -3.03
N VAL A 164 5.51 -2.10 -2.42
CA VAL A 164 5.78 -2.85 -1.19
C VAL A 164 5.52 -4.32 -1.46
N LEU A 165 6.42 -5.17 -1.03
CA LEU A 165 6.29 -6.62 -1.07
C LEU A 165 6.03 -7.13 0.35
N LEU A 166 4.97 -7.91 0.52
CA LEU A 166 4.62 -8.59 1.76
C LEU A 166 4.84 -10.08 1.59
N TYR A 167 5.75 -10.66 2.39
CA TYR A 167 5.94 -12.10 2.52
C TYR A 167 5.02 -12.67 3.59
N ILE A 168 4.32 -13.72 3.24
CA ILE A 168 3.25 -14.32 4.05
C ILE A 168 3.60 -15.80 4.26
N PRO A 169 4.21 -16.18 5.38
CA PRO A 169 4.47 -17.57 5.71
C PRO A 169 3.21 -18.25 6.24
N ALA A 170 2.85 -19.42 5.71
CA ALA A 170 1.69 -20.19 6.12
C ALA A 170 2.02 -21.65 6.43
N ILE A 171 1.44 -22.15 7.53
CA ILE A 171 1.59 -23.54 8.02
C ILE A 171 0.24 -24.16 8.33
N GLU A 172 0.19 -25.49 8.51
CA GLU A 172 -1.00 -26.13 9.07
C GLU A 172 -1.14 -25.83 10.56
N GLU A 173 -2.40 -25.63 10.99
CA GLU A 173 -2.68 -25.55 12.43
C GLU A 173 -2.31 -26.90 13.09
N PRO A 174 -1.54 -26.88 14.18
CA PRO A 174 -1.22 -28.12 14.91
C PRO A 174 -2.48 -28.84 15.33
N ALA A 175 -2.55 -30.16 15.09
CA ALA A 175 -3.68 -30.96 15.57
C ALA A 175 -3.83 -30.75 17.08
N LYS A 176 -5.04 -30.38 17.54
CA LYS A 176 -5.34 -30.29 18.96
C LYS A 176 -5.08 -31.67 19.58
N LYS A 177 -4.15 -31.77 20.55
CA LYS A 177 -4.02 -32.97 21.35
C LYS A 177 -5.34 -33.12 22.10
N GLU A 178 -6.08 -34.19 21.81
CA GLU A 178 -7.21 -34.61 22.66
C GLU A 178 -6.64 -34.94 24.04
N GLU A 179 -7.01 -34.15 25.05
CA GLU A 179 -6.73 -34.41 26.46
C GLU A 179 -7.77 -35.40 27.01
#